data_c81b92c5a87dfc565937853bdebd1217
#
_entry.id   c81b92c5a87dfc565937853bdebd1217
#
_cell.length_a   1.000
_cell.length_b   1.000
_cell.length_c   1.000
_cell.angle_alpha   90.00
_cell.angle_beta   90.00
_cell.angle_gamma   90.00
#
_symmetry.space_group_name_H-M   'P 1'
#
loop_
_entity.id
_entity.type
_entity.pdbx_description
1 polymer ?
#
loop_
_entity_poly.entity_id
_entity_poly.type
_entity_poly.pdbx_seq_one_letter_code
_entity_poly.pdbx_strand_id
1 'polypeptide(L)'
;DKVRLIASARAAGVPVVSCMGAGNKLGCAFRAAPLEDTKVCPLARIVRRELKREGITGVKAIYSEEPPEKIDRSAAAAGEKFVGSVSFVPASAGLMMAGEIVRDLVYGK
;
A
#
# COMPACT_ATOMS: atom_id res chain seq x y z
N ASP A 1 8.26 -3.57 -11.10
CA ASP A 1 7.01 -3.43 -10.41
C ASP A 1 7.18 -3.58 -8.89
N LYS A 2 6.12 -3.35 -8.14
CA LYS A 2 6.15 -3.36 -6.67
C LYS A 2 6.58 -4.72 -6.11
N VAL A 3 6.08 -5.80 -6.67
CA VAL A 3 6.38 -7.17 -6.22
C VAL A 3 7.86 -7.48 -6.41
N ARG A 4 8.42 -7.10 -7.55
CA ARG A 4 9.85 -7.32 -7.83
C ARG A 4 10.75 -6.52 -6.90
N LEU A 5 10.39 -5.28 -6.60
CA LEU A 5 11.14 -4.46 -5.65
C LEU A 5 11.15 -5.08 -4.26
N ILE A 6 10.00 -5.55 -3.80
CA ILE A 6 9.88 -6.20 -2.50
C ILE A 6 10.72 -7.48 -2.47
N ALA A 7 10.61 -8.30 -3.49
CA ALA A 7 11.37 -9.55 -3.59
C ALA A 7 12.87 -9.29 -3.61
N SER A 8 13.32 -8.29 -4.37
CA SER A 8 14.73 -7.91 -4.44
C SER A 8 15.25 -7.42 -3.09
N ALA A 9 14.48 -6.59 -2.39
CA ALA A 9 14.86 -6.10 -1.07
C ALA A 9 14.98 -7.25 -0.06
N ARG A 10 14.03 -8.17 -0.08
CA ARG A 10 14.08 -9.35 0.81
C ARG A 10 15.29 -10.23 0.51
N ALA A 11 15.58 -10.49 -0.76
CA ALA A 11 16.75 -11.28 -1.15
C ALA A 11 18.05 -10.62 -0.70
N ALA A 12 18.11 -9.30 -0.69
CA ALA A 12 19.29 -8.56 -0.25
C ALA A 12 19.36 -8.35 1.28
N GLY A 13 18.36 -8.82 2.02
CA GLY A 13 18.30 -8.62 3.46
C GLY A 13 17.98 -7.18 3.88
N VAL A 14 17.41 -6.40 2.99
CA VAL A 14 17.06 -4.99 3.24
C VAL A 14 15.63 -4.90 3.76
N PRO A 15 15.38 -4.23 4.91
CA PRO A 15 14.02 -4.00 5.38
C PRO A 15 13.20 -3.23 4.37
N VAL A 16 11.92 -3.58 4.23
CA VAL A 16 11.04 -2.94 3.27
C VAL A 16 9.67 -2.68 3.87
N VAL A 17 9.12 -1.50 3.57
CA VAL A 17 7.76 -1.12 3.90
C VAL A 17 7.08 -0.73 2.59
N SER A 18 5.86 -1.19 2.38
CA SER A 18 5.13 -0.93 1.15
C SER A 18 3.81 -0.24 1.44
N CYS A 19 3.51 0.82 0.70
CA CYS A 19 2.22 1.47 0.76
C CYS A 19 1.26 0.81 -0.24
N MET A 20 0.05 0.54 0.21
CA MET A 20 -1.00 0.01 -0.65
C MET A 20 -1.81 1.15 -1.26
N GLY A 21 -2.97 0.85 -1.83
CA GLY A 21 -3.75 1.84 -2.56
C GLY A 21 -4.20 3.03 -1.71
N ALA A 22 -3.96 4.22 -2.23
CA ALA A 22 -4.40 5.49 -1.61
C ALA A 22 -5.35 6.26 -2.53
N GLY A 23 -5.68 5.72 -3.69
CA GLY A 23 -6.61 6.34 -4.62
C GLY A 23 -8.07 6.20 -4.18
N ASN A 24 -8.91 7.12 -4.62
CA ASN A 24 -10.35 7.14 -4.34
C ASN A 24 -10.69 7.21 -2.86
N LYS A 25 -9.81 7.80 -2.04
CA LYS A 25 -9.98 7.93 -0.60
C LYS A 25 -9.88 9.39 -0.19
N LEU A 26 -10.62 9.76 0.85
CA LEU A 26 -10.63 11.13 1.38
C LEU A 26 -10.00 11.20 2.78
N GLY A 27 -9.96 10.09 3.51
CA GLY A 27 -9.41 10.05 4.86
C GLY A 27 -7.92 9.75 4.87
N CYS A 28 -7.27 10.16 5.96
CA CYS A 28 -5.85 9.93 6.19
C CYS A 28 -5.61 8.88 7.26
N ALA A 29 -6.60 8.05 7.57
CA ALA A 29 -6.51 7.03 8.60
C ALA A 29 -5.85 5.78 8.03
N PHE A 30 -4.53 5.76 8.01
CA PHE A 30 -3.74 4.61 7.56
C PHE A 30 -3.29 3.77 8.74
N ARG A 31 -3.08 2.49 8.47
CA ARG A 31 -2.59 1.52 9.44
C ARG A 31 -1.32 0.86 8.93
N ALA A 32 -0.48 0.43 9.86
CA ALA A 32 0.70 -0.37 9.57
C ALA A 32 0.46 -1.79 10.08
N ALA A 33 0.61 -2.77 9.21
CA ALA A 33 0.43 -4.18 9.57
C ALA A 33 1.15 -5.06 8.57
N PRO A 34 1.42 -6.33 8.90
CA PRO A 34 1.87 -7.28 7.89
C PRO A 34 0.86 -7.35 6.75
N LEU A 35 1.36 -7.51 5.54
CA LEU A 35 0.51 -7.50 4.35
C LEU A 35 -0.61 -8.54 4.43
N GLU A 36 -0.38 -9.66 5.10
CA GLU A 36 -1.35 -10.72 5.30
C GLU A 36 -2.59 -10.27 6.09
N ASP A 37 -2.43 -9.24 6.90
CA ASP A 37 -3.50 -8.71 7.76
C ASP A 37 -4.27 -7.55 7.13
N THR A 38 -3.94 -7.18 5.89
CA THR A 38 -4.60 -6.05 5.23
C THR A 38 -6.00 -6.42 4.75
N LYS A 39 -6.88 -5.43 4.77
CA LYS A 39 -8.30 -5.58 4.36
C LYS A 39 -8.72 -4.43 3.47
N VAL A 40 -9.78 -4.65 2.70
CA VAL A 40 -10.50 -3.61 1.92
C VAL A 40 -9.68 -3.04 0.74
N CYS A 41 -8.44 -3.40 0.57
CA CYS A 41 -7.59 -2.86 -0.50
C CYS A 41 -7.41 -3.88 -1.63
N PRO A 42 -7.94 -3.62 -2.85
CA PRO A 42 -7.75 -4.54 -3.98
C PRO A 42 -6.29 -4.69 -4.37
N LEU A 43 -5.49 -3.62 -4.31
CA LEU A 43 -4.07 -3.68 -4.60
C LEU A 43 -3.32 -4.57 -3.61
N ALA A 44 -3.63 -4.44 -2.32
CA ALA A 44 -3.01 -5.27 -1.29
C ALA A 44 -3.31 -6.76 -1.52
N ARG A 45 -4.52 -7.07 -1.95
CA ARG A 45 -4.91 -8.45 -2.26
C ARG A 45 -4.08 -9.03 -3.40
N ILE A 46 -3.84 -8.26 -4.44
CA ILE A 46 -3.05 -8.70 -5.58
C ILE A 46 -1.58 -8.86 -5.19
N VAL A 47 -1.01 -7.88 -4.50
CA VAL A 47 0.39 -7.92 -4.06
C VAL A 47 0.62 -9.09 -3.11
N ARG A 48 -0.28 -9.30 -2.16
CA ARG A 48 -0.22 -10.42 -1.21
C ARG A 48 -0.20 -11.76 -1.93
N ARG A 49 -1.06 -11.93 -2.91
CA ARG A 49 -1.15 -13.17 -3.70
C ARG A 49 0.15 -13.42 -4.47
N GLU A 50 0.67 -12.39 -5.14
CA GLU A 50 1.90 -12.53 -5.93
C GLU A 50 3.12 -12.82 -5.06
N LEU A 51 3.24 -12.16 -3.90
CA LEU A 51 4.33 -12.41 -2.97
C LEU A 51 4.25 -13.81 -2.38
N LYS A 52 3.04 -14.30 -2.10
CA LYS A 52 2.85 -15.65 -1.59
C LYS A 52 3.34 -16.70 -2.58
N ARG A 53 3.17 -16.48 -3.88
CA ARG A 53 3.70 -17.38 -4.92
C ARG A 53 5.21 -17.48 -4.86
N GLU A 54 5.88 -16.43 -4.42
CA GLU A 54 7.35 -16.39 -4.29
C GLU A 54 7.83 -16.75 -2.88
N GLY A 55 6.93 -17.18 -2.01
CA GLY A 55 7.28 -17.57 -0.65
C GLY A 55 7.62 -16.43 0.27
N ILE A 56 7.19 -15.21 -0.06
CA ILE A 56 7.51 -14.01 0.73
C ILE A 56 6.31 -13.67 1.61
N THR A 57 6.55 -13.54 2.92
CA THR A 57 5.54 -13.19 3.92
C THR A 57 6.09 -12.16 4.90
N GLY A 58 5.22 -11.56 5.71
CA GLY A 58 5.63 -10.65 6.76
C GLY A 58 6.09 -9.28 6.29
N VAL A 59 5.75 -8.89 5.06
CA VAL A 59 6.08 -7.56 4.56
C VAL A 59 5.17 -6.53 5.23
N LYS A 60 5.78 -5.52 5.84
CA LYS A 60 5.00 -4.45 6.48
C LYS A 60 4.34 -3.58 5.40
N ALA A 61 3.05 -3.35 5.55
CA ALA A 61 2.27 -2.54 4.63
C ALA A 61 1.62 -1.38 5.35
N ILE A 62 1.55 -0.25 4.68
CA ILE A 62 0.73 0.89 5.08
C ILE A 62 -0.53 0.82 4.23
N TYR A 63 -1.69 0.76 4.85
CA TYR A 63 -2.95 0.58 4.14
C TYR A 63 -4.09 1.31 4.84
N SER A 64 -5.17 1.51 4.10
CA SER A 64 -6.39 2.11 4.61
C SER A 64 -7.54 1.12 4.49
N GLU A 65 -8.36 1.02 5.52
CA GLU A 65 -9.60 0.25 5.49
C GLU A 65 -10.79 1.08 4.99
N GLU A 66 -10.54 2.32 4.63
CA GLU A 66 -11.59 3.19 4.10
C GLU A 66 -12.10 2.65 2.77
N PRO A 67 -13.42 2.49 2.59
CA PRO A 67 -13.97 2.11 1.30
C PRO A 67 -13.65 3.17 0.26
N PRO A 68 -13.36 2.78 -1.00
CA PRO A 68 -13.12 3.77 -2.05
C PRO A 68 -14.32 4.68 -2.26
N GLU A 69 -14.07 5.97 -2.42
CA GLU A 69 -15.11 6.92 -2.78
C GLU A 69 -15.63 6.66 -4.19
N LYS A 70 -16.92 6.86 -4.38
CA LYS A 70 -17.51 6.78 -5.70
C LYS A 70 -17.11 8.01 -6.49
N ILE A 71 -16.63 7.78 -7.69
CA ILE A 71 -16.23 8.85 -8.60
C ILE A 71 -17.29 8.99 -9.69
N ASP A 72 -17.64 10.23 -10.02
CA ASP A 72 -18.49 10.51 -11.17
C ASP A 72 -17.68 10.20 -12.44
N ARG A 73 -18.08 9.12 -13.11
CA ARG A 73 -17.44 8.66 -14.32
C ARG A 73 -18.04 9.21 -15.59
N SER A 74 -19.02 10.12 -15.48
CA SER A 74 -19.68 10.70 -16.65
C SER A 74 -18.71 11.50 -17.52
N ALA A 75 -17.63 12.02 -16.94
CA ALA A 75 -16.59 12.76 -17.66
C ALA A 75 -15.48 11.87 -18.21
N ALA A 76 -15.47 10.58 -17.91
CA ALA A 76 -14.46 9.66 -18.39
C ALA A 76 -14.91 9.03 -19.72
N ALA A 77 -13.95 8.70 -20.58
CA ALA A 77 -14.25 7.95 -21.80
C ALA A 77 -14.74 6.55 -21.46
N ALA A 78 -15.62 5.99 -22.29
CA ALA A 78 -16.16 4.65 -22.07
C ALA A 78 -15.01 3.63 -22.00
N GLY A 79 -15.03 2.78 -20.97
CA GLY A 79 -14.03 1.75 -20.76
C GLY A 79 -12.78 2.18 -20.04
N GLU A 80 -12.61 3.46 -19.73
CA GLU A 80 -11.48 3.94 -18.95
C GLU A 80 -11.68 3.64 -17.47
N LYS A 81 -10.60 3.21 -16.80
CA LYS A 81 -10.54 3.18 -15.36
C LYS A 81 -10.17 4.56 -14.85
N PHE A 82 -10.95 5.07 -13.94
CA PHE A 82 -10.71 6.38 -13.35
C PHE A 82 -10.38 6.22 -11.87
N VAL A 83 -9.15 6.60 -11.49
CA VAL A 83 -8.71 6.62 -10.11
C VAL A 83 -8.31 8.05 -9.78
N GLY A 84 -9.08 8.66 -8.86
CA GLY A 84 -8.76 9.99 -8.36
C GLY A 84 -7.95 9.91 -7.09
N SER A 85 -7.24 10.99 -6.76
CA SER A 85 -6.57 11.12 -5.48
C SER A 85 -6.66 12.56 -4.99
N VAL A 86 -6.62 12.71 -3.68
CA VAL A 86 -6.57 14.01 -3.01
C VAL A 86 -5.18 14.16 -2.43
N SER A 87 -4.54 15.31 -2.64
CA SER A 87 -3.11 15.51 -2.37
C SER A 87 -2.66 15.10 -0.96
N PHE A 88 -3.50 15.35 0.06
CA PHE A 88 -3.11 15.04 1.44
C PHE A 88 -3.20 13.54 1.79
N VAL A 89 -3.92 12.74 1.02
CA VAL A 89 -4.09 11.31 1.34
C VAL A 89 -2.82 10.51 1.03
N PRO A 90 -2.29 10.50 -0.22
CA PRO A 90 -1.03 9.79 -0.47
C PRO A 90 0.16 10.40 0.27
N ALA A 91 0.16 11.70 0.50
CA ALA A 91 1.22 12.34 1.28
C ALA A 91 1.23 11.85 2.73
N SER A 92 0.04 11.69 3.35
CA SER A 92 -0.06 11.14 4.71
C SER A 92 0.42 9.69 4.76
N ALA A 93 0.09 8.89 3.77
CA ALA A 93 0.58 7.51 3.68
C ALA A 93 2.11 7.47 3.58
N GLY A 94 2.70 8.35 2.76
CA GLY A 94 4.16 8.44 2.62
C GLY A 94 4.86 8.86 3.91
N LEU A 95 4.30 9.81 4.64
CA LEU A 95 4.84 10.24 5.94
C LEU A 95 4.78 9.09 6.95
N MET A 96 3.71 8.34 6.96
CA MET A 96 3.58 7.18 7.84
C MET A 96 4.58 6.09 7.49
N MET A 97 4.83 5.84 6.20
CA MET A 97 5.88 4.91 5.75
C MET A 97 7.24 5.33 6.29
N ALA A 98 7.59 6.60 6.14
CA ALA A 98 8.87 7.13 6.63
C ALA A 98 9.00 6.93 8.14
N GLY A 99 7.95 7.20 8.89
CA GLY A 99 7.94 6.99 10.35
C GLY A 99 8.15 5.54 10.72
N GLU A 100 7.51 4.62 10.02
CA GLU A 100 7.68 3.18 10.28
C GLU A 100 9.10 2.72 10.01
N ILE A 101 9.71 3.17 8.91
CA ILE A 101 11.09 2.82 8.58
C ILE A 101 12.06 3.35 9.64
N VAL A 102 11.90 4.61 10.05
CA VAL A 102 12.77 5.20 11.06
C VAL A 102 12.66 4.44 12.38
N ARG A 103 11.45 4.13 12.81
CA ARG A 103 11.26 3.35 14.04
C ARG A 103 11.87 1.96 13.96
N ASP A 104 11.71 1.28 12.83
CA ASP A 104 12.28 -0.05 12.65
C ASP A 104 13.81 -0.01 12.69
N LEU A 105 14.42 0.99 12.08
CA LEU A 105 15.89 1.14 12.08
C LEU A 105 16.41 1.49 13.48
N VAL A 106 15.70 2.35 14.22
CA VAL A 106 16.13 2.79 15.55
C VAL A 106 15.92 1.70 16.60
N TYR A 107 14.79 1.01 16.54
CA TYR A 107 14.41 0.04 17.57
C TYR A 107 14.66 -1.42 17.16
N GLY A 108 15.12 -1.67 15.95
CA GLY A 108 15.49 -3.01 15.50
C GLY A 108 14.31 -3.92 15.19
N LYS A 109 13.20 -3.35 14.77
CA LYS A 109 12.00 -4.15 14.46
C LYS A 109 11.75 -4.27 12.97
#